data_5cef462b2e702d0c8f73b42a581c7d91
#
_entry.id   5cef462b2e702d0c8f73b42a581c7d91
#
_cell.length_a   1.000
_cell.length_b   1.000
_cell.length_c   1.000
_cell.angle_alpha   90.00
_cell.angle_beta   90.00
_cell.angle_gamma   90.00
#
_symmetry.space_group_name_H-M   'P 1'
#
loop_
_entity.id
_entity.type
_entity.pdbx_description
1 polymer ?
#
loop_
_entity_poly.entity_id
_entity_poly.type
_entity_poly.pdbx_seq_one_letter_code
_entity_poly.pdbx_strand_id
1 'polypeptide(L)'
;RGKYYYRSGTTLQEMNGNALREFLLRKLGTTWDAFTCEDATMDDIDPLAVQYFLKCAVTAGRMPNEALTDNVQSTLSNLDLLTHEGKLKNAAVLLFGKRPQRFFISSRFRIGRFMADDTDLIHHDDIEGNLIQMADKVMWKLRQDYLIAPIHYEGMHRVEQLEIPEAALRELVYNAIVHRDYLGADTQMKVYNDRIWLWNEGELPEGFSAEKASKEHLSKPRNRLIANVFYKAGFIESWGRGVGMVCKAFTDAKLPVPTFENYWNGALVVISRGQQDEPLNNTLNEPLNNGENLVQLTENQRKVFEFISLTAYSGDALNDTLNDTLIDTINDKITAEHIAERVGLSVPTVKRITKFLEQNRLIRRVGSRKTGHWEVIEK
;
A
#
# COMPACT_ATOMS: atom_id res chain seq x y z
N ARG A 1 -30.23 -20.76 -21.74
CA ARG A 1 -29.19 -19.85 -21.23
C ARG A 1 -29.54 -18.44 -21.72
N GLY A 2 -29.84 -17.50 -20.81
CA GLY A 2 -30.17 -16.12 -21.16
C GLY A 2 -28.94 -15.40 -21.73
N LYS A 3 -29.11 -14.71 -22.86
CA LYS A 3 -28.11 -13.81 -23.41
C LYS A 3 -28.48 -12.38 -23.05
N TYR A 4 -27.50 -11.57 -22.72
CA TYR A 4 -27.67 -10.15 -22.44
C TYR A 4 -27.13 -9.34 -23.60
N TYR A 5 -27.86 -8.30 -23.98
CA TYR A 5 -27.51 -7.43 -25.10
C TYR A 5 -27.54 -5.97 -24.66
N TYR A 6 -26.67 -5.17 -25.24
CA TYR A 6 -26.73 -3.72 -25.10
C TYR A 6 -26.74 -3.06 -26.50
N ARG A 7 -27.26 -1.85 -26.55
CA ARG A 7 -27.30 -1.07 -27.79
C ARG A 7 -26.06 -0.18 -27.86
N SER A 8 -25.29 -0.33 -28.94
CA SER A 8 -24.17 0.56 -29.29
C SER A 8 -24.55 1.27 -30.61
N GLY A 9 -24.99 2.52 -30.50
CA GLY A 9 -25.55 3.25 -31.62
C GLY A 9 -26.79 2.55 -32.21
N THR A 10 -26.73 2.17 -33.49
CA THR A 10 -27.81 1.47 -34.20
C THR A 10 -27.73 -0.04 -34.10
N THR A 11 -26.66 -0.62 -33.52
CA THR A 11 -26.42 -2.06 -33.47
C THR A 11 -26.70 -2.63 -32.09
N LEU A 12 -27.14 -3.90 -32.06
CA LEU A 12 -27.33 -4.70 -30.86
C LEU A 12 -26.07 -5.58 -30.71
N GLN A 13 -25.38 -5.46 -29.59
CA GLN A 13 -24.18 -6.25 -29.30
C GLN A 13 -24.43 -7.17 -28.10
N GLU A 14 -23.94 -8.42 -28.16
CA GLU A 14 -24.00 -9.34 -27.04
C GLU A 14 -23.01 -8.93 -25.96
N MET A 15 -23.51 -8.84 -24.73
CA MET A 15 -22.70 -8.50 -23.57
C MET A 15 -22.00 -9.74 -23.05
N ASN A 16 -20.68 -9.76 -23.10
CA ASN A 16 -19.85 -10.91 -22.71
C ASN A 16 -18.74 -10.50 -21.70
N GLY A 17 -18.15 -11.50 -21.06
CA GLY A 17 -16.97 -11.32 -20.21
C GLY A 17 -17.17 -10.28 -19.09
N ASN A 18 -16.22 -9.37 -18.94
CA ASN A 18 -16.18 -8.36 -17.88
C ASN A 18 -17.37 -7.40 -17.95
N ALA A 19 -17.80 -7.00 -19.15
CA ALA A 19 -18.95 -6.10 -19.32
C ALA A 19 -20.24 -6.72 -18.79
N LEU A 20 -20.47 -8.02 -19.04
CA LEU A 20 -21.61 -8.74 -18.50
C LEU A 20 -21.54 -8.84 -16.97
N ARG A 21 -20.36 -9.16 -16.43
CA ARG A 21 -20.15 -9.23 -14.97
C ARG A 21 -20.46 -7.90 -14.29
N GLU A 22 -19.91 -6.81 -14.78
CA GLU A 22 -20.16 -5.47 -14.24
C GLU A 22 -21.63 -5.07 -14.34
N PHE A 23 -22.28 -5.40 -15.46
CA PHE A 23 -23.70 -5.17 -15.62
C PHE A 23 -24.52 -5.93 -14.57
N LEU A 24 -24.23 -7.20 -14.34
CA LEU A 24 -24.93 -8.01 -13.34
C LEU A 24 -24.70 -7.46 -11.91
N LEU A 25 -23.48 -7.10 -11.55
CA LEU A 25 -23.15 -6.47 -10.27
C LEU A 25 -23.92 -5.17 -10.06
N ARG A 26 -23.99 -4.31 -11.09
CA ARG A 26 -24.77 -3.06 -11.05
C ARG A 26 -26.27 -3.34 -10.87
N LYS A 27 -26.82 -4.36 -11.52
CA LYS A 27 -28.22 -4.77 -11.36
C LYS A 27 -28.54 -5.29 -9.96
N LEU A 28 -27.59 -5.98 -9.33
CA LEU A 28 -27.68 -6.45 -7.96
C LEU A 28 -27.42 -5.31 -6.94
N GLY A 29 -26.97 -4.15 -7.38
CA GLY A 29 -26.62 -3.03 -6.50
C GLY A 29 -25.41 -3.26 -5.61
N THR A 30 -24.58 -4.26 -5.94
CA THR A 30 -23.43 -4.70 -5.14
C THR A 30 -22.12 -4.62 -5.91
N THR A 31 -21.00 -4.86 -5.21
CA THR A 31 -19.66 -4.98 -5.77
C THR A 31 -19.05 -6.32 -5.40
N TRP A 32 -18.03 -6.78 -6.12
CA TRP A 32 -17.41 -8.10 -5.89
C TRP A 32 -16.85 -8.26 -4.47
N ASP A 33 -16.33 -7.20 -3.91
CA ASP A 33 -15.75 -7.16 -2.56
C ASP A 33 -16.80 -7.35 -1.44
N ALA A 34 -18.10 -7.24 -1.77
CA ALA A 34 -19.22 -7.49 -0.86
C ALA A 34 -19.72 -8.95 -0.86
N PHE A 35 -19.22 -9.81 -1.77
CA PHE A 35 -19.57 -11.24 -1.73
C PHE A 35 -18.88 -11.95 -0.57
N THR A 36 -19.51 -13.05 -0.13
CA THR A 36 -18.96 -13.90 0.94
C THR A 36 -17.73 -14.65 0.47
N CYS A 37 -16.68 -14.67 1.29
CA CYS A 37 -15.55 -15.56 1.15
C CYS A 37 -15.86 -16.86 1.90
N GLU A 38 -16.40 -17.86 1.22
CA GLU A 38 -17.00 -19.07 1.86
C GLU A 38 -15.98 -19.88 2.68
N ASP A 39 -14.71 -19.91 2.25
CA ASP A 39 -13.67 -20.72 2.88
C ASP A 39 -12.93 -19.97 4.02
N ALA A 40 -13.26 -18.70 4.24
CA ALA A 40 -12.59 -17.88 5.25
C ALA A 40 -13.37 -17.87 6.58
N THR A 41 -12.62 -17.86 7.68
CA THR A 41 -13.14 -17.81 9.04
C THR A 41 -12.56 -16.64 9.82
N MET A 42 -13.10 -16.35 11.01
CA MET A 42 -12.56 -15.31 11.88
C MET A 42 -11.10 -15.58 12.30
N ASP A 43 -10.66 -16.83 12.29
CA ASP A 43 -9.26 -17.19 12.57
C ASP A 43 -8.29 -16.72 11.48
N ASP A 44 -8.78 -16.47 10.28
CA ASP A 44 -7.98 -15.94 9.17
C ASP A 44 -7.78 -14.42 9.26
N ILE A 45 -8.50 -13.72 10.15
CA ILE A 45 -8.36 -12.28 10.36
C ILE A 45 -7.18 -11.99 11.29
N ASP A 46 -6.42 -10.96 10.93
CA ASP A 46 -5.32 -10.43 11.72
C ASP A 46 -5.80 -9.32 12.68
N PRO A 47 -5.84 -9.56 14.00
CA PRO A 47 -6.27 -8.55 14.95
C PRO A 47 -5.38 -7.30 14.94
N LEU A 48 -4.08 -7.45 14.62
CA LEU A 48 -3.16 -6.31 14.57
C LEU A 48 -3.45 -5.40 13.38
N ALA A 49 -3.83 -5.96 12.24
CA ALA A 49 -4.25 -5.16 11.09
C ALA A 49 -5.53 -4.37 11.39
N VAL A 50 -6.48 -4.96 12.13
CA VAL A 50 -7.69 -4.27 12.58
C VAL A 50 -7.35 -3.15 13.57
N GLN A 51 -6.47 -3.39 14.53
CA GLN A 51 -6.02 -2.36 15.46
C GLN A 51 -5.28 -1.22 14.77
N TYR A 52 -4.42 -1.55 13.80
CA TYR A 52 -3.73 -0.54 13.00
C TYR A 52 -4.73 0.35 12.25
N PHE A 53 -5.73 -0.26 11.59
CA PHE A 53 -6.82 0.48 10.94
C PHE A 53 -7.54 1.42 11.92
N LEU A 54 -7.94 0.93 13.10
CA LEU A 54 -8.66 1.73 14.09
C LEU A 54 -7.85 2.95 14.51
N LYS A 55 -6.55 2.79 14.74
CA LYS A 55 -5.65 3.90 15.05
C LYS A 55 -5.63 4.94 13.93
N CYS A 56 -5.40 4.50 12.69
CA CYS A 56 -5.43 5.40 11.53
C CYS A 56 -6.75 6.15 11.42
N ALA A 57 -7.89 5.46 11.60
CA ALA A 57 -9.22 6.03 11.47
C ALA A 57 -9.55 7.06 12.56
N VAL A 58 -9.11 6.79 13.79
CA VAL A 58 -9.25 7.74 14.91
C VAL A 58 -8.34 8.94 14.72
N THR A 59 -7.08 8.74 14.34
CA THR A 59 -6.14 9.82 14.04
C THR A 59 -6.64 10.71 12.90
N ALA A 60 -7.24 10.13 11.87
CA ALA A 60 -7.86 10.88 10.79
C ALA A 60 -9.16 11.60 11.18
N GLY A 61 -9.61 11.47 12.44
CA GLY A 61 -10.88 12.04 12.95
C GLY A 61 -12.12 11.44 12.29
N ARG A 62 -12.01 10.26 11.70
CA ARG A 62 -13.11 9.58 10.95
C ARG A 62 -13.79 8.47 11.75
N MET A 63 -13.25 8.16 12.93
CA MET A 63 -13.87 7.32 13.96
C MET A 63 -13.65 7.94 15.34
N PRO A 64 -14.56 7.73 16.29
CA PRO A 64 -14.41 8.23 17.66
C PRO A 64 -13.35 7.42 18.42
N ASN A 65 -12.77 8.00 19.48
CA ASN A 65 -11.73 7.36 20.28
C ASN A 65 -12.16 6.02 20.91
N GLU A 66 -13.44 5.91 21.25
CA GLU A 66 -14.03 4.71 21.83
C GLU A 66 -13.88 3.48 20.92
N ALA A 67 -13.78 3.69 19.59
CA ALA A 67 -13.57 2.64 18.62
C ALA A 67 -12.24 1.87 18.83
N LEU A 68 -11.25 2.47 19.49
CA LEU A 68 -9.98 1.80 19.81
C LEU A 68 -10.16 0.58 20.75
N THR A 69 -11.25 0.52 21.48
CA THR A 69 -11.58 -0.58 22.39
C THR A 69 -12.48 -1.65 21.76
N ASP A 70 -12.91 -1.43 20.50
CA ASP A 70 -13.76 -2.38 19.79
C ASP A 70 -13.00 -3.71 19.55
N ASN A 71 -13.69 -4.83 19.73
CA ASN A 71 -13.17 -6.11 19.33
C ASN A 71 -13.23 -6.28 17.81
N VAL A 72 -12.47 -7.24 17.28
CA VAL A 72 -12.39 -7.52 15.84
C VAL A 72 -13.77 -7.71 15.21
N GLN A 73 -14.63 -8.53 15.83
CA GLN A 73 -15.96 -8.84 15.28
C GLN A 73 -16.85 -7.59 15.21
N SER A 74 -16.86 -6.79 16.26
CA SER A 74 -17.63 -5.53 16.28
C SER A 74 -17.12 -4.56 15.22
N THR A 75 -15.79 -4.43 15.08
CA THR A 75 -15.19 -3.57 14.06
C THR A 75 -15.59 -4.02 12.65
N LEU A 76 -15.45 -5.31 12.34
CA LEU A 76 -15.83 -5.83 11.03
C LEU A 76 -17.34 -5.65 10.75
N SER A 77 -18.18 -5.82 11.77
CA SER A 77 -19.64 -5.59 11.65
C SER A 77 -19.93 -4.12 11.38
N ASN A 78 -19.33 -3.19 12.12
CA ASN A 78 -19.51 -1.74 11.95
C ASN A 78 -18.99 -1.22 10.59
N LEU A 79 -18.12 -1.98 9.93
CA LEU A 79 -17.60 -1.70 8.59
C LEU A 79 -18.39 -2.40 7.47
N ASP A 80 -19.49 -3.08 7.79
CA ASP A 80 -20.27 -3.89 6.85
C ASP A 80 -19.45 -5.01 6.17
N LEU A 81 -18.44 -5.54 6.84
CA LEU A 81 -17.54 -6.56 6.33
C LEU A 81 -17.99 -7.99 6.65
N LEU A 82 -19.06 -8.13 7.41
CA LEU A 82 -19.73 -9.40 7.71
C LEU A 82 -21.10 -9.48 7.03
N THR A 83 -21.53 -10.70 6.73
CA THR A 83 -22.94 -10.97 6.36
C THR A 83 -23.82 -10.97 7.61
N HIS A 84 -25.13 -10.99 7.43
CA HIS A 84 -26.09 -11.16 8.56
C HIS A 84 -25.86 -12.46 9.34
N GLU A 85 -25.30 -13.49 8.70
CA GLU A 85 -24.95 -14.77 9.32
C GLU A 85 -23.57 -14.74 9.99
N GLY A 86 -22.86 -13.59 9.97
CA GLY A 86 -21.52 -13.45 10.54
C GLY A 86 -20.37 -13.98 9.69
N LYS A 87 -20.63 -14.37 8.41
CA LYS A 87 -19.59 -14.81 7.48
C LYS A 87 -18.78 -13.62 6.97
N LEU A 88 -17.49 -13.84 6.70
CA LEU A 88 -16.59 -12.84 6.14
C LEU A 88 -16.90 -12.53 4.67
N LYS A 89 -16.94 -11.24 4.33
CA LYS A 89 -16.93 -10.79 2.94
C LYS A 89 -15.53 -10.77 2.36
N ASN A 90 -15.41 -10.81 1.01
CA ASN A 90 -14.11 -10.72 0.32
C ASN A 90 -13.28 -9.53 0.78
N ALA A 91 -13.92 -8.37 0.97
CA ALA A 91 -13.27 -7.17 1.50
C ALA A 91 -12.64 -7.39 2.87
N ALA A 92 -13.31 -8.13 3.80
CA ALA A 92 -12.78 -8.39 5.13
C ALA A 92 -11.46 -9.14 5.07
N VAL A 93 -11.43 -10.20 4.25
CA VAL A 93 -10.25 -11.05 4.07
C VAL A 93 -9.11 -10.29 3.39
N LEU A 94 -9.41 -9.51 2.35
CA LEU A 94 -8.40 -8.68 1.68
C LEU A 94 -7.81 -7.62 2.59
N LEU A 95 -8.67 -6.90 3.34
CA LEU A 95 -8.26 -5.78 4.19
C LEU A 95 -7.50 -6.22 5.44
N PHE A 96 -7.94 -7.31 6.08
CA PHE A 96 -7.50 -7.67 7.41
C PHE A 96 -7.03 -9.12 7.55
N GLY A 97 -6.99 -9.89 6.47
CA GLY A 97 -6.55 -11.28 6.51
C GLY A 97 -5.07 -11.42 6.89
N LYS A 98 -4.73 -12.47 7.65
CA LYS A 98 -3.34 -12.86 7.92
C LYS A 98 -2.60 -13.24 6.64
N ARG A 99 -3.29 -13.92 5.72
CA ARG A 99 -2.75 -14.40 4.44
C ARG A 99 -3.83 -14.33 3.35
N PRO A 100 -4.21 -13.13 2.87
CA PRO A 100 -5.26 -12.97 1.86
C PRO A 100 -4.97 -13.74 0.58
N GLN A 101 -3.70 -13.90 0.22
CA GLN A 101 -3.24 -14.59 -0.99
C GLN A 101 -3.60 -16.08 -1.01
N ARG A 102 -3.94 -16.67 0.15
CA ARG A 102 -4.50 -18.03 0.22
C ARG A 102 -5.87 -18.12 -0.48
N PHE A 103 -6.67 -17.06 -0.40
CA PHE A 103 -8.03 -16.98 -0.96
C PHE A 103 -8.02 -16.26 -2.31
N PHE A 104 -7.17 -15.26 -2.46
CA PHE A 104 -7.07 -14.38 -3.63
C PHE A 104 -5.62 -14.33 -4.10
N ILE A 105 -5.23 -15.33 -4.87
CA ILE A 105 -3.85 -15.59 -5.28
C ILE A 105 -3.20 -14.36 -5.94
N SER A 106 -3.96 -13.62 -6.75
CA SER A 106 -3.49 -12.43 -7.45
C SER A 106 -3.68 -11.14 -6.66
N SER A 107 -3.87 -11.18 -5.33
CA SER A 107 -3.95 -9.96 -4.51
C SER A 107 -2.59 -9.39 -4.09
N ARG A 108 -1.54 -9.63 -4.90
CA ARG A 108 -0.18 -9.13 -4.67
C ARG A 108 0.04 -7.79 -5.37
N PHE A 109 1.06 -7.09 -4.93
CA PHE A 109 1.62 -5.94 -5.61
C PHE A 109 3.06 -6.27 -6.02
N ARG A 110 3.34 -6.30 -7.31
CA ARG A 110 4.63 -6.68 -7.87
C ARG A 110 5.39 -5.45 -8.31
N ILE A 111 6.65 -5.33 -7.91
CA ILE A 111 7.54 -4.25 -8.32
C ILE A 111 8.74 -4.87 -9.01
N GLY A 112 9.07 -4.39 -10.20
CA GLY A 112 10.26 -4.81 -10.94
C GLY A 112 11.12 -3.62 -11.31
N ARG A 113 12.45 -3.77 -11.16
CA ARG A 113 13.44 -2.82 -11.65
C ARG A 113 13.94 -3.29 -13.01
N PHE A 114 13.78 -2.46 -14.02
CA PHE A 114 14.20 -2.71 -15.40
C PHE A 114 15.23 -1.66 -15.83
N MET A 115 16.03 -1.96 -16.83
CA MET A 115 16.93 -0.98 -17.45
C MET A 115 16.20 -0.17 -18.51
N ALA A 116 16.27 -0.60 -19.75
CA ALA A 116 15.71 0.11 -20.89
C ALA A 116 14.34 -0.42 -21.29
N ASP A 117 14.15 -1.72 -21.26
CA ASP A 117 12.94 -2.40 -21.71
C ASP A 117 12.55 -3.59 -20.79
N ASP A 118 11.48 -4.29 -21.18
CA ASP A 118 10.90 -5.40 -20.41
C ASP A 118 11.76 -6.67 -20.38
N THR A 119 12.81 -6.75 -21.19
CA THR A 119 13.70 -7.93 -21.24
C THR A 119 14.81 -7.86 -20.19
N ASP A 120 15.14 -6.65 -19.72
CA ASP A 120 16.25 -6.38 -18.82
C ASP A 120 15.81 -6.21 -17.36
N LEU A 121 15.20 -7.25 -16.80
CA LEU A 121 14.82 -7.28 -15.39
C LEU A 121 16.05 -7.42 -14.49
N ILE A 122 16.32 -6.43 -13.65
CA ILE A 122 17.44 -6.42 -12.70
C ILE A 122 17.07 -7.19 -11.43
N HIS A 123 15.96 -6.81 -10.80
CA HIS A 123 15.40 -7.48 -9.63
C HIS A 123 13.90 -7.20 -9.54
N HIS A 124 13.19 -7.98 -8.73
CA HIS A 124 11.78 -7.78 -8.47
C HIS A 124 11.42 -8.19 -7.05
N ASP A 125 10.30 -7.66 -6.59
CA ASP A 125 9.68 -7.99 -5.30
C ASP A 125 8.19 -8.26 -5.49
N ASP A 126 7.69 -9.29 -4.82
CA ASP A 126 6.27 -9.59 -4.68
C ASP A 126 5.84 -9.20 -3.26
N ILE A 127 5.03 -8.15 -3.15
CA ILE A 127 4.53 -7.65 -1.87
C ILE A 127 3.20 -8.31 -1.57
N GLU A 128 3.19 -9.11 -0.52
CA GLU A 128 2.04 -9.88 -0.02
C GLU A 128 1.55 -9.35 1.34
N GLY A 129 0.39 -9.83 1.76
CA GLY A 129 -0.27 -9.50 3.02
C GLY A 129 -1.59 -8.77 2.81
N ASN A 130 -2.12 -8.22 3.88
CA ASN A 130 -3.39 -7.49 3.84
C ASN A 130 -3.25 -6.10 3.22
N LEU A 131 -4.36 -5.60 2.66
CA LEU A 131 -4.36 -4.33 1.92
C LEU A 131 -4.10 -3.11 2.81
N ILE A 132 -4.47 -3.17 4.08
CA ILE A 132 -4.28 -2.06 5.03
C ILE A 132 -2.80 -1.73 5.21
N GLN A 133 -1.93 -2.74 5.18
CA GLN A 133 -0.48 -2.57 5.32
C GLN A 133 0.25 -2.57 3.98
N MET A 134 -0.41 -3.00 2.91
CA MET A 134 0.23 -3.21 1.61
C MET A 134 0.81 -1.91 1.05
N ALA A 135 0.05 -0.81 1.10
CA ALA A 135 0.51 0.46 0.54
C ALA A 135 1.76 0.99 1.26
N ASP A 136 1.81 0.89 2.58
CA ASP A 136 2.99 1.29 3.35
C ASP A 136 4.20 0.42 3.01
N LYS A 137 4.00 -0.90 2.87
CA LYS A 137 5.06 -1.82 2.42
C LYS A 137 5.56 -1.48 1.01
N VAL A 138 4.65 -1.16 0.08
CA VAL A 138 4.99 -0.73 -1.28
C VAL A 138 5.80 0.55 -1.24
N MET A 139 5.35 1.58 -0.52
CA MET A 139 6.04 2.86 -0.41
C MET A 139 7.42 2.72 0.23
N TRP A 140 7.52 1.92 1.30
CA TRP A 140 8.79 1.63 1.93
C TRP A 140 9.77 0.97 0.96
N LYS A 141 9.29 -0.07 0.23
CA LYS A 141 10.12 -0.81 -0.73
C LYS A 141 10.57 0.07 -1.89
N LEU A 142 9.67 0.90 -2.41
CA LEU A 142 10.00 1.86 -3.46
C LEU A 142 11.11 2.82 -3.03
N ARG A 143 11.02 3.34 -1.80
CA ARG A 143 12.01 4.27 -1.24
C ARG A 143 13.38 3.61 -1.04
N GLN A 144 13.41 2.34 -0.60
CA GLN A 144 14.66 1.65 -0.29
C GLN A 144 15.41 1.15 -1.52
N ASP A 145 14.69 0.58 -2.50
CA ASP A 145 15.32 -0.26 -3.52
C ASP A 145 15.06 0.21 -4.96
N TYR A 146 14.12 1.11 -5.20
CA TYR A 146 13.67 1.44 -6.55
C TYR A 146 13.77 2.91 -6.95
N LEU A 147 13.60 3.81 -6.02
CA LEU A 147 13.58 5.24 -6.28
C LEU A 147 14.84 5.92 -5.75
N ILE A 148 15.18 7.04 -6.36
CA ILE A 148 16.29 7.86 -5.94
C ILE A 148 15.76 8.97 -5.06
N ALA A 149 16.46 9.21 -3.95
CA ALA A 149 16.26 10.38 -3.08
C ALA A 149 17.51 11.27 -3.17
N PRO A 150 17.60 12.18 -4.16
CA PRO A 150 18.74 13.09 -4.26
C PRO A 150 18.86 13.90 -2.98
N ILE A 151 20.09 13.99 -2.48
CA ILE A 151 20.41 14.84 -1.35
C ILE A 151 20.60 16.26 -1.86
N HIS A 152 19.87 17.21 -1.31
CA HIS A 152 20.11 18.62 -1.51
C HIS A 152 20.18 19.35 -0.16
N TYR A 153 20.67 20.58 -0.16
CA TYR A 153 20.80 21.36 1.06
C TYR A 153 19.90 22.60 0.98
N GLU A 154 19.02 22.76 1.96
CA GLU A 154 18.29 24.01 2.20
C GLU A 154 18.95 24.77 3.35
N GLY A 155 19.80 25.73 3.00
CA GLY A 155 20.68 26.39 3.95
C GLY A 155 21.70 25.42 4.55
N MET A 156 21.63 25.15 5.87
CA MET A 156 22.46 24.17 6.58
C MET A 156 21.77 22.80 6.78
N HIS A 157 20.53 22.66 6.35
CA HIS A 157 19.78 21.42 6.51
C HIS A 157 19.95 20.52 5.28
N ARG A 158 20.33 19.27 5.52
CA ARG A 158 20.31 18.21 4.51
C ARG A 158 18.86 17.78 4.31
N VAL A 159 18.40 17.84 3.07
CA VAL A 159 17.04 17.40 2.68
C VAL A 159 17.20 16.27 1.68
N GLU A 160 16.54 15.14 1.97
CA GLU A 160 16.40 14.01 1.06
C GLU A 160 14.97 14.02 0.53
N GLN A 161 14.80 14.27 -0.75
CA GLN A 161 13.50 14.30 -1.38
C GLN A 161 13.47 13.27 -2.50
N LEU A 162 12.43 12.40 -2.50
CA LEU A 162 12.25 11.47 -3.60
C LEU A 162 12.14 12.21 -4.94
N GLU A 163 12.69 11.62 -5.98
CA GLU A 163 12.58 12.10 -7.35
C GLU A 163 11.13 12.27 -7.85
N ILE A 164 10.20 11.53 -7.24
CA ILE A 164 8.77 11.61 -7.47
C ILE A 164 8.08 12.14 -6.21
N PRO A 165 7.10 13.08 -6.31
CA PRO A 165 6.37 13.58 -5.16
C PRO A 165 5.69 12.44 -4.38
N GLU A 166 6.12 12.23 -3.16
CA GLU A 166 5.72 11.05 -2.37
C GLU A 166 4.21 10.97 -2.14
N ALA A 167 3.57 12.11 -1.85
CA ALA A 167 2.11 12.17 -1.67
C ALA A 167 1.35 11.74 -2.94
N ALA A 168 1.87 12.11 -4.12
CA ALA A 168 1.28 11.70 -5.39
C ALA A 168 1.50 10.20 -5.67
N LEU A 169 2.70 9.70 -5.38
CA LEU A 169 3.01 8.28 -5.55
C LEU A 169 2.14 7.41 -4.62
N ARG A 170 1.97 7.83 -3.37
CA ARG A 170 1.08 7.17 -2.40
C ARG A 170 -0.37 7.15 -2.89
N GLU A 171 -0.88 8.26 -3.39
CA GLU A 171 -2.23 8.33 -3.95
C GLU A 171 -2.41 7.37 -5.13
N LEU A 172 -1.42 7.28 -6.02
CA LEU A 172 -1.46 6.34 -7.14
C LEU A 172 -1.45 4.87 -6.69
N VAL A 173 -0.67 4.54 -5.66
CA VAL A 173 -0.64 3.20 -5.05
C VAL A 173 -1.99 2.87 -4.40
N TYR A 174 -2.58 3.80 -3.64
CA TYR A 174 -3.91 3.60 -3.04
C TYR A 174 -4.99 3.42 -4.11
N ASN A 175 -4.96 4.23 -5.16
CA ASN A 175 -5.90 4.10 -6.27
C ASN A 175 -5.75 2.75 -6.97
N ALA A 176 -4.54 2.28 -7.19
CA ALA A 176 -4.29 0.96 -7.76
C ALA A 176 -4.90 -0.15 -6.89
N ILE A 177 -4.76 -0.08 -5.55
CA ILE A 177 -5.33 -1.05 -4.62
C ILE A 177 -6.87 -1.00 -4.61
N VAL A 178 -7.46 0.20 -4.53
CA VAL A 178 -8.92 0.38 -4.37
C VAL A 178 -9.69 0.07 -5.65
N HIS A 179 -9.13 0.41 -6.81
CA HIS A 179 -9.85 0.35 -8.08
C HIS A 179 -9.57 -0.90 -8.91
N ARG A 180 -8.61 -1.75 -8.54
CA ARG A 180 -8.29 -2.95 -9.32
C ARG A 180 -9.42 -3.98 -9.34
N ASP A 181 -9.41 -4.83 -10.35
CA ASP A 181 -10.19 -6.05 -10.39
C ASP A 181 -9.40 -7.19 -9.72
N TYR A 182 -9.87 -7.66 -8.56
CA TYR A 182 -9.21 -8.73 -7.79
C TYR A 182 -9.41 -10.13 -8.38
N LEU A 183 -10.18 -10.27 -9.44
CA LEU A 183 -10.33 -11.52 -10.20
C LEU A 183 -9.31 -11.65 -11.34
N GLY A 184 -8.60 -10.57 -11.64
CA GLY A 184 -7.60 -10.53 -12.71
C GLY A 184 -6.17 -10.72 -12.21
N ALA A 185 -5.20 -10.19 -12.96
CA ALA A 185 -3.78 -10.29 -12.67
C ALA A 185 -3.33 -9.43 -11.49
N ASP A 186 -2.14 -9.70 -10.96
CA ASP A 186 -1.48 -8.88 -9.94
C ASP A 186 -1.30 -7.43 -10.40
N THR A 187 -1.34 -6.47 -9.46
CA THR A 187 -0.87 -5.11 -9.75
C THR A 187 0.62 -5.16 -10.04
N GLN A 188 1.04 -4.49 -11.11
CA GLN A 188 2.44 -4.47 -11.56
C GLN A 188 2.95 -3.04 -11.61
N MET A 189 4.10 -2.83 -10.98
CA MET A 189 4.87 -1.60 -11.11
C MET A 189 6.23 -1.92 -11.70
N LYS A 190 6.55 -1.32 -12.84
CA LYS A 190 7.84 -1.45 -13.50
C LYS A 190 8.58 -0.13 -13.39
N VAL A 191 9.75 -0.14 -12.80
CA VAL A 191 10.58 1.04 -12.61
C VAL A 191 11.75 0.97 -13.59
N TYR A 192 11.69 1.80 -14.63
CA TYR A 192 12.74 1.98 -15.63
C TYR A 192 13.66 3.15 -15.27
N ASN A 193 14.69 3.40 -16.05
CA ASN A 193 15.57 4.55 -15.86
C ASN A 193 14.85 5.88 -16.07
N ASP A 194 13.97 5.93 -17.06
CA ASP A 194 13.28 7.14 -17.54
C ASP A 194 11.82 7.27 -17.10
N ARG A 195 11.22 6.18 -16.63
CA ARG A 195 9.79 6.16 -16.29
C ARG A 195 9.44 5.11 -15.25
N ILE A 196 8.27 5.28 -14.63
CA ILE A 196 7.59 4.25 -13.85
C ILE A 196 6.30 3.91 -14.59
N TRP A 197 6.02 2.63 -14.74
CA TRP A 197 4.85 2.06 -15.36
C TRP A 197 4.05 1.32 -14.30
N LEU A 198 2.86 1.83 -13.93
CA LEU A 198 1.98 1.23 -12.92
C LEU A 198 0.71 0.75 -13.60
N TRP A 199 0.51 -0.55 -13.62
CA TRP A 199 -0.64 -1.19 -14.22
C TRP A 199 -1.41 -2.05 -13.22
N ASN A 200 -2.74 -2.00 -13.30
CA ASN A 200 -3.60 -2.93 -12.58
C ASN A 200 -4.79 -3.33 -13.44
N GLU A 201 -5.25 -4.56 -13.24
CA GLU A 201 -6.46 -5.10 -13.89
C GLU A 201 -7.69 -4.25 -13.56
N GLY A 202 -8.53 -4.02 -14.58
CA GLY A 202 -9.74 -3.21 -14.49
C GLY A 202 -9.57 -1.85 -15.17
N GLU A 203 -10.33 -1.64 -16.22
CA GLU A 203 -10.26 -0.44 -17.05
C GLU A 203 -10.70 0.83 -16.31
N LEU A 204 -10.15 1.95 -16.73
CA LEU A 204 -10.63 3.28 -16.36
C LEU A 204 -12.06 3.49 -16.91
N PRO A 205 -12.89 4.30 -16.23
CA PRO A 205 -14.23 4.61 -16.72
C PRO A 205 -14.21 5.17 -18.15
N GLU A 206 -15.24 4.85 -18.93
CA GLU A 206 -15.39 5.37 -20.29
C GLU A 206 -15.35 6.90 -20.30
N GLY A 207 -14.54 7.47 -21.20
CA GLY A 207 -14.34 8.92 -21.31
C GLY A 207 -13.48 9.52 -20.21
N PHE A 208 -12.77 8.71 -19.43
CA PHE A 208 -11.78 9.18 -18.46
C PHE A 208 -10.65 9.94 -19.18
N SER A 209 -10.26 11.08 -18.62
CA SER A 209 -9.00 11.75 -18.93
C SER A 209 -8.46 12.42 -17.67
N ALA A 210 -7.14 12.51 -17.52
CA ALA A 210 -6.50 13.17 -16.39
C ALA A 210 -6.99 14.62 -16.24
N GLU A 211 -7.19 15.32 -17.36
CA GLU A 211 -7.71 16.69 -17.37
C GLU A 211 -9.14 16.79 -16.80
N LYS A 212 -10.03 15.86 -17.17
CA LYS A 212 -11.40 15.82 -16.61
C LYS A 212 -11.37 15.38 -15.15
N ALA A 213 -10.54 14.40 -14.82
CA ALA A 213 -10.41 13.88 -13.47
C ALA A 213 -9.71 14.87 -12.50
N SER A 214 -8.93 15.82 -13.02
CA SER A 214 -8.36 16.92 -12.22
C SER A 214 -9.36 18.01 -11.87
N LYS A 215 -10.47 18.09 -12.60
CA LYS A 215 -11.60 18.95 -12.28
C LYS A 215 -12.54 18.22 -11.29
N GLU A 216 -13.80 18.50 -11.30
CA GLU A 216 -14.77 17.81 -10.45
C GLU A 216 -15.25 16.51 -11.11
N HIS A 217 -15.11 15.37 -10.44
CA HIS A 217 -15.70 14.11 -10.88
C HIS A 217 -16.20 13.27 -9.69
N LEU A 218 -17.20 12.43 -9.96
CA LEU A 218 -17.73 11.51 -8.95
C LEU A 218 -16.80 10.30 -8.83
N SER A 219 -16.34 10.02 -7.60
CA SER A 219 -15.65 8.77 -7.30
C SER A 219 -16.61 7.59 -7.45
N LYS A 220 -16.24 6.62 -8.28
CA LYS A 220 -16.97 5.36 -8.48
C LYS A 220 -16.04 4.17 -8.25
N PRO A 221 -15.71 3.85 -7.01
CA PRO A 221 -14.78 2.77 -6.74
C PRO A 221 -15.37 1.42 -7.19
N ARG A 222 -14.52 0.59 -7.79
CA ARG A 222 -14.85 -0.79 -8.19
C ARG A 222 -15.14 -1.65 -6.95
N ASN A 223 -14.38 -1.43 -5.86
CA ASN A 223 -14.49 -2.13 -4.60
C ASN A 223 -14.97 -1.15 -3.51
N ARG A 224 -16.29 -1.06 -3.34
CA ARG A 224 -16.91 -0.03 -2.48
C ARG A 224 -16.58 -0.22 -1.00
N LEU A 225 -16.52 -1.46 -0.51
CA LEU A 225 -16.20 -1.73 0.89
C LEU A 225 -14.72 -1.44 1.19
N ILE A 226 -13.82 -1.84 0.30
CA ILE A 226 -12.40 -1.52 0.40
C ILE A 226 -12.20 0.00 0.39
N ALA A 227 -12.84 0.71 -0.55
CA ALA A 227 -12.78 2.16 -0.62
C ALA A 227 -13.28 2.85 0.66
N ASN A 228 -14.39 2.35 1.23
CA ASN A 228 -14.95 2.89 2.48
C ASN A 228 -13.98 2.73 3.65
N VAL A 229 -13.32 1.57 3.76
CA VAL A 229 -12.33 1.32 4.82
C VAL A 229 -11.09 2.20 4.62
N PHE A 230 -10.57 2.32 3.39
CA PHE A 230 -9.46 3.21 3.07
C PHE A 230 -9.80 4.69 3.36
N TYR A 231 -11.03 5.12 3.05
CA TYR A 231 -11.51 6.43 3.41
C TYR A 231 -11.53 6.61 4.94
N LYS A 232 -12.14 5.68 5.69
CA LYS A 232 -12.18 5.75 7.16
C LYS A 232 -10.78 5.76 7.78
N ALA A 233 -9.84 5.01 7.23
CA ALA A 233 -8.46 5.01 7.66
C ALA A 233 -7.70 6.33 7.38
N GLY A 234 -8.28 7.25 6.62
CA GLY A 234 -7.59 8.48 6.23
C GLY A 234 -6.64 8.32 5.04
N PHE A 235 -6.62 7.14 4.40
CA PHE A 235 -5.69 6.85 3.32
C PHE A 235 -6.07 7.51 2.00
N ILE A 236 -7.37 7.60 1.72
CA ILE A 236 -7.90 8.26 0.51
C ILE A 236 -8.91 9.34 0.88
N GLU A 237 -9.05 10.31 -0.03
CA GLU A 237 -10.09 11.33 0.06
C GLU A 237 -11.38 10.86 -0.60
N SER A 238 -12.51 11.38 -0.10
CA SER A 238 -13.78 11.35 -0.83
C SER A 238 -13.80 12.43 -1.90
N TRP A 239 -14.80 12.44 -2.75
CA TRP A 239 -15.05 13.51 -3.73
C TRP A 239 -14.20 13.46 -5.01
N GLY A 240 -13.45 12.37 -5.28
CA GLY A 240 -12.72 12.22 -6.53
C GLY A 240 -11.56 13.20 -6.75
N ARG A 241 -10.99 13.80 -5.71
CA ARG A 241 -9.92 14.79 -5.82
C ARG A 241 -8.53 14.19 -6.00
N GLY A 242 -8.36 12.86 -5.83
CA GLY A 242 -7.06 12.20 -5.82
C GLY A 242 -6.23 12.46 -7.06
N VAL A 243 -6.80 12.26 -8.27
CA VAL A 243 -6.08 12.50 -9.52
C VAL A 243 -5.70 13.99 -9.67
N GLY A 244 -6.56 14.91 -9.24
CA GLY A 244 -6.24 16.34 -9.24
C GLY A 244 -5.08 16.68 -8.32
N MET A 245 -5.01 16.07 -7.13
CA MET A 245 -3.87 16.25 -6.20
C MET A 245 -2.58 15.68 -6.80
N VAL A 246 -2.64 14.52 -7.46
CA VAL A 246 -1.48 13.95 -8.19
C VAL A 246 -1.00 14.94 -9.24
N CYS A 247 -1.87 15.39 -10.16
CA CYS A 247 -1.50 16.34 -11.22
C CYS A 247 -0.87 17.61 -10.65
N LYS A 248 -1.48 18.15 -9.59
CA LYS A 248 -0.97 19.35 -8.91
C LYS A 248 0.42 19.13 -8.31
N ALA A 249 0.63 18.03 -7.58
CA ALA A 249 1.92 17.73 -6.96
C ALA A 249 3.04 17.62 -7.99
N PHE A 250 2.79 17.01 -9.16
CA PHE A 250 3.76 16.95 -10.26
C PHE A 250 4.02 18.33 -10.87
N THR A 251 2.98 19.13 -11.05
CA THR A 251 3.12 20.51 -11.56
C THR A 251 3.93 21.38 -10.59
N ASP A 252 3.64 21.33 -9.30
CA ASP A 252 4.34 22.06 -8.25
C ASP A 252 5.82 21.65 -8.18
N ALA A 253 6.12 20.36 -8.40
CA ALA A 253 7.47 19.82 -8.49
C ALA A 253 8.16 20.07 -9.85
N LYS A 254 7.49 20.72 -10.80
CA LYS A 254 7.98 20.97 -12.17
C LYS A 254 8.31 19.67 -12.93
N LEU A 255 7.62 18.60 -12.62
CA LEU A 255 7.73 17.31 -13.31
C LEU A 255 6.59 17.14 -14.32
N PRO A 256 6.79 16.33 -15.38
CA PRO A 256 5.71 15.97 -16.29
C PRO A 256 4.56 15.29 -15.54
N VAL A 257 3.32 15.73 -15.78
CA VAL A 257 2.13 15.14 -15.18
C VAL A 257 1.97 13.69 -15.70
N PRO A 258 1.67 12.72 -14.82
CA PRO A 258 1.45 11.34 -15.23
C PRO A 258 0.36 11.19 -16.27
N THR A 259 0.54 10.25 -17.19
CA THR A 259 -0.49 9.86 -18.15
C THR A 259 -1.31 8.68 -17.63
N PHE A 260 -2.59 8.64 -18.02
CA PHE A 260 -3.54 7.60 -17.61
C PHE A 260 -4.21 7.08 -18.88
N GLU A 261 -4.17 5.78 -19.08
CA GLU A 261 -4.75 5.14 -20.26
C GLU A 261 -5.28 3.74 -19.96
N ASN A 262 -6.18 3.25 -20.79
CA ASN A 262 -6.53 1.84 -20.80
C ASN A 262 -5.50 1.07 -21.62
N TYR A 263 -4.88 0.08 -20.98
CA TYR A 263 -3.87 -0.76 -21.62
C TYR A 263 -4.17 -2.23 -21.30
N TRP A 264 -4.36 -3.03 -22.36
CA TRP A 264 -4.96 -4.37 -22.23
C TRP A 264 -6.30 -4.24 -21.46
N ASN A 265 -6.63 -5.12 -20.58
CA ASN A 265 -7.87 -5.05 -19.79
C ASN A 265 -7.69 -4.27 -18.47
N GLY A 266 -6.77 -3.34 -18.42
CA GLY A 266 -6.39 -2.66 -17.17
C GLY A 266 -6.16 -1.17 -17.35
N ALA A 267 -6.01 -0.52 -16.20
CA ALA A 267 -5.62 0.88 -16.09
C ALA A 267 -4.10 0.98 -16.00
N LEU A 268 -3.51 1.79 -16.85
CA LEU A 268 -2.08 2.11 -16.88
C LEU A 268 -1.85 3.56 -16.49
N VAL A 269 -0.91 3.77 -15.57
CA VAL A 269 -0.35 5.08 -15.24
C VAL A 269 1.13 5.07 -15.60
N VAL A 270 1.54 6.05 -16.39
CA VAL A 270 2.96 6.25 -16.74
C VAL A 270 3.45 7.55 -16.11
N ILE A 271 4.50 7.44 -15.32
CA ILE A 271 5.15 8.53 -14.62
C ILE A 271 6.53 8.72 -15.25
N SER A 272 6.80 9.88 -15.83
CA SER A 272 8.14 10.22 -16.32
C SER A 272 9.04 10.53 -15.14
N ARG A 273 10.22 9.92 -15.11
CA ARG A 273 11.32 10.31 -14.23
C ARG A 273 12.12 11.38 -14.96
N GLY A 274 12.58 12.43 -14.30
CA GLY A 274 13.41 13.44 -14.93
C GLY A 274 14.59 12.79 -15.67
N GLN A 275 15.08 13.41 -16.75
CA GLN A 275 16.29 12.93 -17.42
C GLN A 275 17.42 12.89 -16.40
N GLN A 276 17.84 11.72 -16.05
CA GLN A 276 19.09 11.52 -15.35
C GLN A 276 20.16 11.37 -16.43
N ASP A 277 21.01 12.37 -16.57
CA ASP A 277 22.10 12.40 -17.54
C ASP A 277 23.20 11.37 -17.26
N GLU A 278 23.03 10.52 -16.24
CA GLU A 278 23.91 9.37 -16.02
C GLU A 278 23.10 8.09 -15.92
N PRO A 279 23.47 7.05 -16.69
CA PRO A 279 22.95 5.71 -16.44
C PRO A 279 23.38 5.32 -15.02
N LEU A 280 22.44 4.84 -14.22
CA LEU A 280 22.74 4.07 -12.99
C LEU A 280 23.50 2.80 -13.37
N ASN A 281 24.68 3.00 -13.97
CA ASN A 281 25.62 1.95 -14.25
C ASN A 281 26.35 1.58 -12.96
N ASN A 282 26.07 0.39 -12.50
CA ASN A 282 26.99 -0.41 -11.70
C ASN A 282 27.28 -0.03 -10.26
N THR A 283 26.44 0.73 -9.56
CA THR A 283 26.70 0.90 -8.11
C THR A 283 26.14 -0.23 -7.24
N LEU A 284 25.45 -1.22 -7.83
CA LEU A 284 24.98 -2.39 -7.06
C LEU A 284 26.06 -3.48 -6.92
N ASN A 285 27.19 -3.39 -7.64
CA ASN A 285 28.27 -4.40 -7.57
C ASN A 285 29.68 -3.82 -7.30
N GLU A 286 29.84 -2.51 -7.17
CA GLU A 286 31.08 -1.96 -6.63
C GLU A 286 30.86 -1.54 -5.18
N PRO A 287 31.70 -1.98 -4.24
CA PRO A 287 31.64 -1.43 -2.89
C PRO A 287 31.95 0.06 -3.00
N LEU A 288 30.99 0.91 -2.65
CA LEU A 288 31.20 2.34 -2.42
C LEU A 288 32.28 2.48 -1.37
N ASN A 289 33.49 2.69 -1.84
CA ASN A 289 34.69 2.87 -1.03
C ASN A 289 34.75 4.30 -0.48
N ASN A 290 33.65 4.73 0.16
CA ASN A 290 33.59 5.92 0.98
C ASN A 290 33.19 5.46 2.39
N GLY A 291 34.14 5.02 3.14
CA GLY A 291 34.34 5.01 4.60
C GLY A 291 33.18 4.80 5.58
N GLU A 292 31.97 4.47 5.16
CA GLU A 292 30.87 4.08 6.04
C GLU A 292 30.36 2.68 5.70
N ASN A 293 30.57 1.76 6.61
CA ASN A 293 30.15 0.36 6.55
C ASN A 293 28.64 0.27 6.35
N LEU A 294 28.17 0.06 5.12
CA LEU A 294 26.81 -0.40 4.85
C LEU A 294 26.67 -1.81 5.40
N VAL A 295 25.88 -1.96 6.45
CA VAL A 295 25.61 -3.24 7.10
C VAL A 295 24.73 -4.07 6.17
N GLN A 296 25.30 -5.11 5.53
CA GLN A 296 24.50 -6.08 4.78
C GLN A 296 23.69 -6.94 5.75
N LEU A 297 22.38 -6.84 5.68
CA LEU A 297 21.45 -7.62 6.50
C LEU A 297 21.20 -8.98 5.84
N THR A 298 21.29 -10.05 6.62
CA THR A 298 20.79 -11.37 6.21
C THR A 298 19.27 -11.35 6.08
N GLU A 299 18.67 -12.31 5.38
CA GLU A 299 17.21 -12.38 5.18
C GLU A 299 16.43 -12.32 6.49
N ASN A 300 16.86 -13.04 7.53
CA ASN A 300 16.19 -13.01 8.84
C ASN A 300 16.38 -11.67 9.56
N GLN A 301 17.53 -11.01 9.41
CA GLN A 301 17.77 -9.68 9.96
C GLN A 301 16.91 -8.63 9.25
N ARG A 302 16.74 -8.77 7.94
CA ARG A 302 15.88 -7.91 7.14
C ARG A 302 14.41 -8.04 7.57
N LYS A 303 13.87 -9.26 7.71
CA LYS A 303 12.50 -9.50 8.19
C LYS A 303 12.22 -8.85 9.54
N VAL A 304 13.15 -8.97 10.48
CA VAL A 304 13.02 -8.34 11.82
C VAL A 304 13.09 -6.83 11.72
N PHE A 305 14.01 -6.28 10.93
CA PHE A 305 14.16 -4.85 10.70
C PHE A 305 12.92 -4.24 10.04
N GLU A 306 12.38 -4.88 9.00
CA GLU A 306 11.15 -4.48 8.31
C GLU A 306 9.95 -4.46 9.26
N PHE A 307 9.82 -5.47 10.10
CA PHE A 307 8.73 -5.51 11.09
C PHE A 307 8.83 -4.35 12.09
N ILE A 308 10.03 -4.06 12.60
CA ILE A 308 10.26 -2.94 13.51
C ILE A 308 10.00 -1.61 12.80
N SER A 309 10.45 -1.44 11.55
CA SER A 309 10.24 -0.23 10.75
C SER A 309 8.76 0.05 10.51
N LEU A 310 7.98 -0.96 10.13
CA LEU A 310 6.54 -0.82 9.91
C LEU A 310 5.79 -0.41 11.19
N THR A 311 6.30 -0.83 12.35
CA THR A 311 5.69 -0.50 13.65
C THR A 311 6.16 0.84 14.20
N ALA A 312 7.40 1.25 13.90
CA ALA A 312 7.95 2.56 14.28
C ALA A 312 7.37 3.71 13.44
N TYR A 313 7.20 3.53 12.12
CA TYR A 313 6.57 4.53 11.25
C TYR A 313 5.12 4.83 11.62
N SER A 314 4.44 3.87 12.23
CA SER A 314 3.09 4.10 12.80
C SER A 314 3.11 5.06 13.98
N GLY A 315 4.28 5.27 14.61
CA GLY A 315 4.47 6.18 15.75
C GLY A 315 4.74 7.64 15.33
N ASP A 316 5.54 7.87 14.30
CA ASP A 316 6.00 9.23 13.93
C ASP A 316 4.92 10.08 13.24
N ALA A 317 4.03 9.47 12.46
CA ALA A 317 2.86 10.18 11.92
C ALA A 317 1.85 10.61 12.99
N LEU A 318 2.01 10.14 14.23
CA LEU A 318 1.12 10.37 15.37
C LEU A 318 1.67 11.42 16.36
N ASN A 319 2.95 11.78 16.28
CA ASN A 319 3.61 12.64 17.28
C ASN A 319 3.15 14.11 17.28
N ASP A 320 2.50 14.59 16.22
CA ASP A 320 2.07 16.00 16.15
C ASP A 320 0.69 16.29 16.77
N THR A 321 -0.08 15.28 17.21
CA THR A 321 -1.49 15.50 17.59
C THR A 321 -2.01 14.75 18.81
N LEU A 322 -1.24 13.89 19.48
CA LEU A 322 -1.75 13.08 20.59
C LEU A 322 -0.97 13.27 21.90
N ASN A 323 -1.72 13.34 23.03
CA ASN A 323 -1.18 13.40 24.39
C ASN A 323 -0.37 12.14 24.74
N ASP A 324 0.75 12.32 25.46
CA ASP A 324 1.73 11.32 25.91
C ASP A 324 1.16 10.00 26.45
N THR A 325 -0.04 10.03 27.02
CA THR A 325 -0.68 8.85 27.67
C THR A 325 -1.16 7.77 26.68
N LEU A 326 -1.41 8.11 25.40
CA LEU A 326 -1.85 7.15 24.38
C LEU A 326 -0.68 6.50 23.66
N ILE A 327 0.44 7.20 23.57
CA ILE A 327 1.68 6.72 22.94
C ILE A 327 2.24 5.54 23.74
N ASP A 328 2.20 5.59 25.06
CA ASP A 328 2.68 4.53 25.95
C ASP A 328 1.94 3.19 25.77
N THR A 329 0.64 3.23 25.48
CA THR A 329 -0.18 2.00 25.31
C THR A 329 0.08 1.27 24.00
N ILE A 330 0.59 1.99 22.99
CA ILE A 330 0.84 1.47 21.63
C ILE A 330 2.21 0.82 21.54
N ASN A 331 3.19 1.42 22.17
CA ASN A 331 4.59 1.01 22.17
C ASN A 331 4.90 -0.12 23.16
N ASP A 332 4.05 -0.33 24.16
CA ASP A 332 4.25 -1.30 25.24
C ASP A 332 4.21 -2.78 24.81
N LYS A 333 3.94 -3.09 23.55
CA LYS A 333 3.71 -4.48 23.11
C LYS A 333 4.61 -5.03 22.01
N ILE A 334 5.62 -4.30 21.54
CA ILE A 334 6.59 -4.87 20.59
C ILE A 334 7.68 -5.59 21.38
N THR A 335 7.33 -6.75 21.92
CA THR A 335 8.27 -7.63 22.61
C THR A 335 8.98 -8.54 21.58
N ALA A 336 10.11 -9.11 21.99
CA ALA A 336 10.82 -10.08 21.15
C ALA A 336 9.95 -11.31 20.85
N GLU A 337 9.02 -11.64 21.70
CA GLU A 337 8.04 -12.71 21.55
C GLU A 337 7.06 -12.38 20.42
N HIS A 338 6.52 -11.16 20.35
CA HIS A 338 5.64 -10.72 19.28
C HIS A 338 6.35 -10.66 17.90
N ILE A 339 7.59 -10.15 17.89
CA ILE A 339 8.39 -10.15 16.66
C ILE A 339 8.63 -11.59 16.20
N ALA A 340 8.99 -12.49 17.12
CA ALA A 340 9.28 -13.90 16.83
C ALA A 340 8.09 -14.61 16.17
N GLU A 341 6.91 -14.44 16.74
CA GLU A 341 5.67 -15.00 16.22
C GLU A 341 5.35 -14.48 14.80
N ARG A 342 5.57 -13.18 14.57
CA ARG A 342 5.23 -12.54 13.30
C ARG A 342 6.17 -12.87 12.16
N VAL A 343 7.47 -12.93 12.44
CA VAL A 343 8.49 -13.21 11.41
C VAL A 343 8.82 -14.70 11.27
N GLY A 344 8.17 -15.55 12.09
CA GLY A 344 8.39 -17.01 12.06
C GLY A 344 9.77 -17.42 12.56
N LEU A 345 10.35 -16.68 13.52
CA LEU A 345 11.68 -16.94 14.10
C LEU A 345 11.57 -17.28 15.58
N SER A 346 12.60 -17.93 16.13
CA SER A 346 12.66 -18.17 17.57
C SER A 346 12.96 -16.88 18.35
N VAL A 347 12.43 -16.73 19.56
CA VAL A 347 12.67 -15.57 20.42
C VAL A 347 14.16 -15.30 20.67
N PRO A 348 15.02 -16.32 20.93
CA PRO A 348 16.46 -16.10 21.03
C PRO A 348 17.09 -15.53 19.76
N THR A 349 16.61 -15.97 18.58
CA THR A 349 17.08 -15.45 17.29
C THR A 349 16.70 -13.98 17.13
N VAL A 350 15.46 -13.60 17.44
CA VAL A 350 15.01 -12.22 17.41
C VAL A 350 15.82 -11.34 18.36
N LYS A 351 16.04 -11.77 19.60
CA LYS A 351 16.89 -11.03 20.58
C LYS A 351 18.32 -10.82 20.07
N ARG A 352 18.90 -11.80 19.37
CA ARG A 352 20.22 -11.65 18.76
C ARG A 352 20.20 -10.67 17.59
N ILE A 353 19.16 -10.71 16.78
CA ILE A 353 19.00 -9.82 15.62
C ILE A 353 18.76 -8.38 16.08
N THR A 354 17.85 -8.12 17.01
CA THR A 354 17.61 -6.77 17.52
C THR A 354 18.86 -6.16 18.15
N LYS A 355 19.65 -6.95 18.89
CA LYS A 355 20.95 -6.51 19.40
C LYS A 355 21.94 -6.17 18.29
N PHE A 356 21.96 -6.96 17.21
CA PHE A 356 22.80 -6.68 16.04
C PHE A 356 22.38 -5.39 15.34
N LEU A 357 21.08 -5.18 15.11
CA LEU A 357 20.54 -3.96 14.51
C LEU A 357 20.83 -2.71 15.36
N GLU A 358 20.72 -2.81 16.68
CA GLU A 358 21.07 -1.73 17.61
C GLU A 358 22.57 -1.41 17.60
N GLN A 359 23.43 -2.43 17.61
CA GLN A 359 24.89 -2.26 17.53
C GLN A 359 25.35 -1.59 16.21
N ASN A 360 24.62 -1.84 15.14
CA ASN A 360 24.89 -1.23 13.83
C ASN A 360 24.12 0.08 13.61
N ARG A 361 23.51 0.64 14.66
CA ARG A 361 22.77 1.91 14.62
C ARG A 361 21.66 1.96 13.56
N LEU A 362 21.00 0.84 13.32
CA LEU A 362 19.84 0.76 12.45
C LEU A 362 18.54 0.97 13.22
N ILE A 363 18.53 0.58 14.49
CA ILE A 363 17.44 0.82 15.43
C ILE A 363 18.00 1.33 16.75
N ARG A 364 17.20 2.05 17.51
CA ARG A 364 17.49 2.39 18.91
C ARG A 364 16.32 2.06 19.82
N ARG A 365 16.60 1.75 21.07
CA ARG A 365 15.57 1.59 22.09
C ARG A 365 15.36 2.90 22.82
N VAL A 366 14.14 3.38 22.85
CA VAL A 366 13.75 4.58 23.59
C VAL A 366 12.93 4.17 24.81
N GLY A 367 13.30 4.64 26.01
CA GLY A 367 12.66 4.31 27.26
C GLY A 367 13.30 3.15 28.05
N SER A 368 12.57 2.61 29.03
CA SER A 368 13.07 1.57 29.93
C SER A 368 13.09 0.18 29.28
N ARG A 369 13.79 -0.79 29.91
CA ARG A 369 13.76 -2.20 29.47
C ARG A 369 12.38 -2.83 29.51
N LYS A 370 11.45 -2.33 30.32
CA LYS A 370 10.10 -2.88 30.50
C LYS A 370 9.04 -2.14 29.67
N THR A 371 9.21 -0.84 29.45
CA THR A 371 8.22 0.05 28.82
C THR A 371 8.73 0.78 27.59
N GLY A 372 9.97 0.56 27.16
CA GLY A 372 10.55 1.22 26.00
C GLY A 372 10.17 0.56 24.67
N HIS A 373 10.15 1.38 23.62
CA HIS A 373 9.89 0.95 22.24
C HIS A 373 11.15 1.02 21.37
N TRP A 374 11.05 0.46 20.16
CA TRP A 374 12.10 0.52 19.16
C TRP A 374 11.82 1.66 18.18
N GLU A 375 12.83 2.46 17.92
CA GLU A 375 12.84 3.46 16.83
C GLU A 375 13.85 3.06 15.78
N VAL A 376 13.52 3.30 14.51
CA VAL A 376 14.46 3.20 13.39
C VAL A 376 15.32 4.44 13.37
N ILE A 377 16.64 4.26 13.30
CA ILE A 377 17.57 5.38 13.17
C ILE A 377 17.69 5.66 11.68
N GLU A 378 17.06 6.72 11.23
CA GLU A 378 17.29 7.28 9.89
C GLU A 378 18.73 7.80 9.83
N LYS A 379 19.51 7.29 8.86
CA LYS A 379 20.84 7.80 8.55
C LYS A 379 20.75 8.89 7.52
#